data_7aebad6334eb32f52986d07bd71006a6
#
_entry.id   7aebad6334eb32f52986d07bd71006a6
#
_cell.length_a   1.000
_cell.length_b   1.000
_cell.length_c   1.000
_cell.angle_alpha   90.00
_cell.angle_beta   90.00
_cell.angle_gamma   90.00
#
_symmetry.space_group_name_H-M   'P 1'
#
loop_
_entity.id
_entity.type
_entity.pdbx_description
1 polymer ?
#
loop_
_entity_poly.entity_id
_entity_poly.type
_entity_poly.pdbx_seq_one_letter_code
_entity_poly.pdbx_strand_id
1 'polypeptide(L)'
;MNILTNAEKRTYGAIVIGSGMAGGWAAKEFCDKGIKTLVLERGRKVTHNEDYPTTLLSPWEMEHRGQLTKQEIDENPTVSKCYAFREDAKHFFVKDAEHPYIQDKPFDWIRGYQTGGKSLLWARQTQRWSQLDFDGPARDGFAVPWPITYKEIDPWYSYVEHFAGISGNKDGLDSLPDGDFLPPMELTCVEKYFQKEMKRLYADRHVIIGRCAHLTEPRDIHIQQGRGTCLGRNLCQRGCPYGGYFSANSSTL
;
A
#
# COMPACT_ATOMS: atom_id res chain seq x y z
N MET A 1 -8.97 -16.53 -20.62
CA MET A 1 -10.40 -16.77 -20.32
C MET A 1 -10.59 -18.27 -20.22
N ASN A 2 -10.76 -18.83 -19.03
CA ASN A 2 -11.06 -20.25 -18.86
C ASN A 2 -12.56 -20.44 -19.00
N ILE A 3 -13.00 -20.88 -20.16
CA ILE A 3 -14.40 -21.31 -20.37
C ILE A 3 -14.49 -22.74 -19.84
N LEU A 4 -15.11 -22.90 -18.68
CA LEU A 4 -15.41 -24.23 -18.13
C LEU A 4 -16.60 -24.80 -18.91
N THR A 5 -16.33 -25.73 -19.81
CA THR A 5 -17.33 -26.41 -20.65
C THR A 5 -18.15 -27.47 -19.92
N ASN A 6 -17.77 -27.87 -18.69
CA ASN A 6 -18.56 -28.72 -17.78
C ASN A 6 -18.64 -28.03 -16.41
N ALA A 7 -19.64 -27.18 -16.24
CA ALA A 7 -19.90 -26.49 -15.00
C ALA A 7 -20.54 -27.41 -13.97
N GLU A 8 -19.75 -28.12 -13.18
CA GLU A 8 -20.19 -28.41 -11.82
C GLU A 8 -20.65 -27.10 -11.20
N LYS A 9 -21.91 -27.03 -10.76
CA LYS A 9 -22.41 -25.83 -10.03
C LYS A 9 -21.56 -25.65 -8.79
N ARG A 10 -20.54 -24.79 -8.88
CA ARG A 10 -19.72 -24.39 -7.74
C ARG A 10 -20.46 -23.29 -7.02
N THR A 11 -20.89 -23.54 -5.80
CA THR A 11 -21.43 -22.50 -4.92
C THR A 11 -20.34 -21.93 -4.04
N TYR A 12 -20.38 -20.62 -3.84
CA TYR A 12 -19.49 -19.87 -2.96
C TYR A 12 -20.34 -19.11 -1.93
N GLY A 13 -19.83 -18.99 -0.70
CA GLY A 13 -20.45 -18.17 0.34
C GLY A 13 -20.18 -16.67 0.14
N ALA A 14 -19.09 -16.33 -0.53
CA ALA A 14 -18.73 -14.94 -0.86
C ALA A 14 -18.05 -14.86 -2.23
N ILE A 15 -18.26 -13.72 -2.91
CA ILE A 15 -17.55 -13.36 -4.14
C ILE A 15 -16.93 -11.99 -3.93
N VAL A 16 -15.60 -11.90 -4.05
CA VAL A 16 -14.82 -10.65 -3.94
C VAL A 16 -14.37 -10.25 -5.34
N ILE A 17 -14.68 -9.02 -5.73
CA ILE A 17 -14.31 -8.46 -7.03
C ILE A 17 -13.11 -7.54 -6.88
N GLY A 18 -11.98 -7.95 -7.45
CA GLY A 18 -10.67 -7.31 -7.32
C GLY A 18 -9.86 -7.87 -6.15
N SER A 19 -8.58 -8.10 -6.38
CA SER A 19 -7.62 -8.63 -5.40
C SER A 19 -6.67 -7.57 -4.83
N GLY A 20 -7.02 -6.31 -4.98
CA GLY A 20 -6.24 -5.20 -4.43
C GLY A 20 -6.31 -5.10 -2.90
N MET A 21 -5.92 -3.95 -2.36
CA MET A 21 -5.86 -3.74 -0.91
C MET A 21 -7.16 -4.16 -0.19
N ALA A 22 -8.29 -3.58 -0.57
CA ALA A 22 -9.58 -3.87 0.06
C ALA A 22 -10.08 -5.30 -0.19
N GLY A 23 -9.95 -5.79 -1.45
CA GLY A 23 -10.41 -7.13 -1.81
C GLY A 23 -9.58 -8.23 -1.17
N GLY A 24 -8.26 -8.05 -1.07
CA GLY A 24 -7.39 -8.97 -0.35
C GLY A 24 -7.79 -9.10 1.12
N TRP A 25 -8.04 -7.99 1.81
CA TRP A 25 -8.56 -8.02 3.19
C TRP A 25 -9.90 -8.71 3.30
N ALA A 26 -10.87 -8.39 2.42
CA ALA A 26 -12.18 -9.04 2.46
C ALA A 26 -12.08 -10.56 2.23
N ALA A 27 -11.25 -10.98 1.27
CA ALA A 27 -11.02 -12.40 0.98
C ALA A 27 -10.42 -13.12 2.18
N LYS A 28 -9.36 -12.54 2.78
CA LYS A 28 -8.74 -13.05 4.00
C LYS A 28 -9.77 -13.22 5.12
N GLU A 29 -10.52 -12.19 5.46
CA GLU A 29 -11.49 -12.22 6.55
C GLU A 29 -12.61 -13.24 6.33
N PHE A 30 -13.07 -13.42 5.09
CA PHE A 30 -14.06 -14.47 4.78
C PHE A 30 -13.45 -15.86 4.91
N CYS A 31 -12.23 -16.07 4.41
CA CYS A 31 -11.55 -17.37 4.49
C CYS A 31 -11.23 -17.74 5.95
N ASP A 32 -10.77 -16.81 6.76
CA ASP A 32 -10.48 -17.03 8.19
C ASP A 32 -11.75 -17.44 8.99
N LYS A 33 -12.92 -16.99 8.53
CA LYS A 33 -14.23 -17.40 9.06
C LYS A 33 -14.77 -18.69 8.44
N GLY A 34 -13.99 -19.40 7.63
CA GLY A 34 -14.39 -20.65 6.96
C GLY A 34 -15.36 -20.46 5.82
N ILE A 35 -15.56 -19.25 5.32
CA ILE A 35 -16.45 -18.97 4.18
C ILE A 35 -15.71 -19.27 2.88
N LYS A 36 -16.23 -20.23 2.09
CA LYS A 36 -15.70 -20.53 0.76
C LYS A 36 -15.84 -19.31 -0.15
N THR A 37 -14.72 -18.68 -0.49
CA THR A 37 -14.66 -17.39 -1.17
C THR A 37 -14.09 -17.51 -2.57
N LEU A 38 -14.73 -16.84 -3.54
CA LEU A 38 -14.20 -16.65 -4.90
C LEU A 38 -13.68 -15.23 -5.06
N VAL A 39 -12.43 -15.10 -5.46
CA VAL A 39 -11.84 -13.80 -5.82
C VAL A 39 -11.75 -13.68 -7.34
N LEU A 40 -12.34 -12.66 -7.90
CA LEU A 40 -12.29 -12.34 -9.34
C LEU A 40 -11.33 -11.16 -9.55
N GLU A 41 -10.27 -11.37 -10.31
CA GLU A 41 -9.29 -10.35 -10.67
C GLU A 41 -9.27 -10.14 -12.19
N ARG A 42 -9.34 -8.87 -12.61
CA ARG A 42 -9.33 -8.52 -14.06
C ARG A 42 -7.94 -8.49 -14.67
N GLY A 43 -6.93 -8.27 -13.83
CA GLY A 43 -5.56 -8.06 -14.26
C GLY A 43 -4.76 -9.36 -14.41
N ARG A 44 -3.51 -9.21 -14.79
CA ARG A 44 -2.60 -10.35 -14.88
C ARG A 44 -2.30 -10.95 -13.51
N LYS A 45 -1.97 -12.23 -13.49
CA LYS A 45 -1.42 -12.87 -12.29
C LYS A 45 -0.05 -12.26 -11.97
N VAL A 46 0.16 -11.91 -10.71
CA VAL A 46 1.46 -11.53 -10.14
C VAL A 46 1.67 -12.39 -8.92
N THR A 47 2.64 -13.28 -8.99
CA THR A 47 3.03 -14.14 -7.87
C THR A 47 4.10 -13.43 -7.05
N HIS A 48 3.92 -13.41 -5.73
CA HIS A 48 4.91 -12.83 -4.82
C HIS A 48 6.27 -13.49 -5.03
N ASN A 49 7.32 -12.67 -5.07
CA ASN A 49 8.71 -13.07 -5.22
C ASN A 49 9.12 -13.64 -6.61
N GLU A 50 8.18 -14.09 -7.44
CA GLU A 50 8.47 -14.63 -8.77
C GLU A 50 8.38 -13.54 -9.86
N ASP A 51 7.33 -12.71 -9.80
CA ASP A 51 7.00 -11.74 -10.85
C ASP A 51 7.49 -10.31 -10.54
N TYR A 52 8.69 -10.17 -9.99
CA TYR A 52 9.35 -8.89 -9.69
C TYR A 52 10.64 -8.74 -10.55
N PRO A 53 10.51 -8.48 -11.85
CA PRO A 53 11.61 -8.62 -12.81
C PRO A 53 12.80 -7.69 -12.58
N THR A 54 12.57 -6.56 -11.93
CA THR A 54 13.61 -5.53 -11.72
C THR A 54 14.16 -5.47 -10.30
N THR A 55 13.60 -6.28 -9.38
CA THR A 55 13.86 -6.12 -7.94
C THR A 55 15.30 -6.34 -7.52
N LEU A 56 16.09 -7.12 -8.29
CA LEU A 56 17.50 -7.40 -8.04
C LEU A 56 18.43 -6.72 -9.05
N LEU A 57 17.91 -6.06 -10.08
CA LEU A 57 18.73 -5.42 -11.10
C LEU A 57 19.41 -4.15 -10.56
N SER A 58 20.67 -4.00 -10.90
CA SER A 58 21.41 -2.76 -10.71
C SER A 58 20.98 -1.72 -11.77
N PRO A 59 21.16 -0.41 -11.54
CA PRO A 59 20.75 0.61 -12.51
C PRO A 59 21.37 0.46 -13.91
N TRP A 60 22.58 -0.06 -13.99
CA TRP A 60 23.27 -0.28 -15.27
C TRP A 60 22.82 -1.53 -16.02
N GLU A 61 22.08 -2.44 -15.37
CA GLU A 61 21.50 -3.63 -16.00
C GLU A 61 20.09 -3.34 -16.58
N MET A 62 19.52 -2.19 -16.25
CA MET A 62 18.21 -1.77 -16.76
C MET A 62 18.35 -1.07 -18.11
N GLU A 63 17.32 -1.20 -18.94
CA GLU A 63 17.18 -0.40 -20.14
C GLU A 63 17.25 1.08 -19.80
N HIS A 64 17.91 1.85 -20.64
CA HIS A 64 18.12 3.30 -20.48
C HIS A 64 18.60 3.71 -19.06
N ARG A 65 19.32 2.82 -18.38
CA ARG A 65 19.80 3.01 -16.99
C ARG A 65 18.67 3.37 -16.01
N GLY A 66 17.50 2.79 -16.21
CA GLY A 66 16.32 3.00 -15.36
C GLY A 66 15.54 4.29 -15.65
N GLN A 67 15.81 4.98 -16.74
CA GLN A 67 15.07 6.15 -17.21
C GLN A 67 14.01 5.76 -18.24
N LEU A 68 12.86 6.43 -18.22
CA LEU A 68 11.87 6.33 -19.28
C LEU A 68 12.37 7.07 -20.52
N THR A 69 12.05 6.54 -21.71
CA THR A 69 12.25 7.26 -22.95
C THR A 69 11.21 8.38 -23.12
N LYS A 70 11.55 9.37 -23.96
CA LYS A 70 10.58 10.43 -24.30
C LYS A 70 9.33 9.83 -24.95
N GLN A 71 9.49 8.85 -25.82
CA GLN A 71 8.38 8.16 -26.47
C GLN A 71 7.43 7.54 -25.45
N GLU A 72 7.94 6.81 -24.44
CA GLU A 72 7.11 6.21 -23.39
C GLU A 72 6.36 7.26 -22.57
N ILE A 73 6.97 8.41 -22.30
CA ILE A 73 6.32 9.50 -21.60
C ILE A 73 5.18 10.08 -22.45
N ASP A 74 5.43 10.32 -23.73
CA ASP A 74 4.46 10.91 -24.67
C ASP A 74 3.26 9.95 -24.92
N GLU A 75 3.50 8.63 -24.92
CA GLU A 75 2.47 7.60 -25.04
C GLU A 75 1.66 7.39 -23.74
N ASN A 76 2.18 7.84 -22.62
CA ASN A 76 1.58 7.64 -21.28
C ASN A 76 1.43 8.96 -20.51
N PRO A 77 0.68 9.95 -21.03
CA PRO A 77 0.65 11.32 -20.49
C PRO A 77 0.02 11.43 -19.10
N THR A 78 -0.80 10.48 -18.69
CA THR A 78 -1.40 10.45 -17.36
C THR A 78 -0.52 9.70 -16.37
N VAL A 79 -0.20 8.45 -16.66
CA VAL A 79 0.54 7.62 -15.70
C VAL A 79 1.98 8.09 -15.52
N SER A 80 2.59 8.71 -16.52
CA SER A 80 3.95 9.27 -16.43
C SER A 80 4.08 10.44 -15.44
N LYS A 81 2.97 11.06 -15.04
CA LYS A 81 2.95 12.05 -13.94
C LYS A 81 3.23 11.42 -12.58
N CYS A 82 3.04 10.10 -12.43
CA CYS A 82 3.34 9.40 -11.20
C CYS A 82 4.87 9.24 -11.05
N TYR A 83 5.43 9.74 -9.97
CA TYR A 83 6.87 9.66 -9.67
C TYR A 83 7.42 8.23 -9.68
N ALA A 84 6.57 7.24 -9.40
CA ALA A 84 6.94 5.83 -9.33
C ALA A 84 6.80 5.12 -10.70
N PHE A 85 6.24 5.77 -11.73
CA PHE A 85 6.21 5.24 -13.08
C PHE A 85 7.58 5.46 -13.73
N ARG A 86 8.44 4.50 -13.55
CA ARG A 86 9.83 4.51 -14.03
C ARG A 86 10.15 3.16 -14.67
N GLU A 87 11.27 3.05 -15.36
CA GLU A 87 11.72 1.81 -16.01
C GLU A 87 11.68 0.61 -15.05
N ASP A 88 12.07 0.82 -13.82
CA ASP A 88 12.16 -0.21 -12.79
C ASP A 88 10.83 -0.65 -12.17
N ALA A 89 9.73 0.10 -12.41
CA ALA A 89 8.42 -0.18 -11.82
C ALA A 89 7.24 -0.08 -12.81
N LYS A 90 7.48 0.38 -14.05
CA LYS A 90 6.42 0.62 -15.06
C LYS A 90 5.56 -0.61 -15.34
N HIS A 91 6.09 -1.82 -15.17
CA HIS A 91 5.39 -3.08 -15.39
C HIS A 91 4.23 -3.35 -14.41
N PHE A 92 4.15 -2.61 -13.30
CA PHE A 92 3.03 -2.67 -12.35
C PHE A 92 1.92 -1.66 -12.66
N PHE A 93 2.14 -0.75 -13.58
CA PHE A 93 1.17 0.30 -13.92
C PHE A 93 0.37 -0.06 -15.16
N VAL A 94 -0.84 0.46 -15.22
CA VAL A 94 -1.66 0.43 -16.43
C VAL A 94 -1.20 1.55 -17.35
N LYS A 95 -0.88 1.22 -18.59
CA LYS A 95 -0.51 2.19 -19.61
C LYS A 95 -1.75 2.88 -20.17
N ASP A 96 -1.65 4.18 -20.44
CA ASP A 96 -2.79 4.99 -20.87
C ASP A 96 -3.35 4.53 -22.22
N ALA A 97 -2.48 4.23 -23.19
CA ALA A 97 -2.87 3.78 -24.53
C ALA A 97 -3.58 2.42 -24.53
N GLU A 98 -3.21 1.50 -23.60
CA GLU A 98 -3.81 0.16 -23.52
C GLU A 98 -5.19 0.18 -22.86
N HIS A 99 -5.45 1.15 -21.99
CA HIS A 99 -6.67 1.25 -21.20
C HIS A 99 -7.15 2.71 -21.08
N PRO A 100 -7.61 3.32 -22.18
CA PRO A 100 -8.14 4.67 -22.14
C PRO A 100 -9.38 4.75 -21.24
N TYR A 101 -9.65 5.93 -20.71
CA TYR A 101 -10.85 6.22 -19.93
C TYR A 101 -11.43 7.58 -20.31
N ILE A 102 -12.73 7.72 -20.12
CA ILE A 102 -13.45 8.97 -20.35
C ILE A 102 -13.53 9.72 -19.02
N GLN A 103 -13.30 11.03 -19.04
CA GLN A 103 -13.39 11.90 -17.87
C GLN A 103 -14.26 13.12 -18.20
N ASP A 104 -15.24 13.40 -17.35
CA ASP A 104 -16.06 14.61 -17.46
C ASP A 104 -15.35 15.84 -16.90
N LYS A 105 -14.50 15.62 -15.89
CA LYS A 105 -13.60 16.62 -15.31
C LYS A 105 -12.19 16.05 -15.27
N PRO A 106 -11.15 16.90 -15.38
CA PRO A 106 -9.77 16.45 -15.37
C PRO A 106 -9.46 15.57 -14.14
N PHE A 107 -8.99 14.34 -14.38
CA PHE A 107 -8.68 13.37 -13.35
C PHE A 107 -7.56 12.44 -13.80
N ASP A 108 -6.43 12.45 -13.13
CA ASP A 108 -5.30 11.56 -13.41
C ASP A 108 -5.50 10.21 -12.71
N TRP A 109 -6.03 9.24 -13.44
CA TRP A 109 -6.34 7.92 -12.88
C TRP A 109 -5.15 6.95 -12.98
N ILE A 110 -4.30 6.93 -11.96
CA ILE A 110 -3.19 5.98 -11.86
C ILE A 110 -3.72 4.61 -11.40
N ARG A 111 -3.50 3.57 -12.19
CA ARG A 111 -4.09 2.24 -12.03
C ARG A 111 -3.03 1.13 -12.04
N GLY A 112 -3.36 -0.01 -11.40
CA GLY A 112 -2.61 -1.26 -11.51
C GLY A 112 -3.59 -2.41 -11.71
N TYR A 113 -3.58 -3.05 -12.90
CA TYR A 113 -4.43 -4.20 -13.23
C TYR A 113 -3.64 -5.49 -13.12
N GLN A 114 -3.57 -6.01 -11.89
CA GLN A 114 -2.84 -7.21 -11.55
C GLN A 114 -3.29 -7.76 -10.20
N THR A 115 -2.98 -9.02 -9.93
CA THR A 115 -3.13 -9.58 -8.58
C THR A 115 -2.44 -8.69 -7.56
N GLY A 116 -3.15 -8.34 -6.49
CA GLY A 116 -2.67 -7.39 -5.48
C GLY A 116 -2.88 -5.91 -5.81
N GLY A 117 -3.21 -5.58 -7.07
CA GLY A 117 -3.55 -4.22 -7.50
C GLY A 117 -2.53 -3.17 -7.06
N LYS A 118 -3.03 -2.04 -6.54
CA LYS A 118 -2.20 -0.93 -6.05
C LYS A 118 -1.45 -1.20 -4.75
N SER A 119 -1.66 -2.36 -4.08
CA SER A 119 -0.85 -2.73 -2.92
C SER A 119 0.65 -2.90 -3.25
N LEU A 120 0.99 -3.10 -4.53
CA LEU A 120 2.36 -3.11 -5.03
C LEU A 120 2.92 -1.71 -5.29
N LEU A 121 2.06 -0.70 -5.46
CA LEU A 121 2.41 0.65 -5.94
C LEU A 121 2.35 1.73 -4.86
N TRP A 122 1.77 1.46 -3.70
CA TRP A 122 1.55 2.47 -2.66
C TRP A 122 2.85 2.88 -1.96
N ALA A 123 2.85 4.04 -1.30
CA ALA A 123 4.05 4.60 -0.67
C ALA A 123 4.39 3.99 0.70
N ARG A 124 3.58 3.08 1.23
CA ARG A 124 3.72 2.37 2.52
C ARG A 124 3.54 3.28 3.74
N GLN A 125 3.26 4.54 3.55
CA GLN A 125 2.89 5.46 4.62
C GLN A 125 1.50 5.09 5.17
N THR A 126 1.39 4.97 6.48
CA THR A 126 0.15 4.56 7.15
C THR A 126 -0.02 5.36 8.43
N GLN A 127 -0.96 6.29 8.42
CA GLN A 127 -1.38 7.02 9.60
C GLN A 127 -2.84 6.69 9.91
N ARG A 128 -3.20 6.71 11.19
CA ARG A 128 -4.59 6.68 11.61
C ARG A 128 -5.21 8.05 11.35
N TRP A 129 -6.44 8.07 10.92
CA TRP A 129 -7.25 9.25 11.04
C TRP A 129 -7.61 9.47 12.50
N SER A 130 -7.60 10.72 12.93
CA SER A 130 -8.04 11.14 14.26
C SER A 130 -9.53 11.50 14.25
N GLN A 131 -10.11 11.79 15.42
CA GLN A 131 -11.49 12.31 15.48
C GLN A 131 -11.64 13.60 14.67
N LEU A 132 -10.59 14.42 14.57
CA LEU A 132 -10.60 15.65 13.75
C LEU A 132 -10.86 15.37 12.26
N ASP A 133 -10.38 14.24 11.73
CA ASP A 133 -10.59 13.85 10.33
C ASP A 133 -12.03 13.40 10.09
N PHE A 134 -12.65 12.70 11.05
CA PHE A 134 -14.03 12.27 10.97
C PHE A 134 -15.02 13.44 11.09
N ASP A 135 -14.73 14.42 11.93
CA ASP A 135 -15.58 15.59 12.17
C ASP A 135 -15.31 16.72 11.16
N GLY A 136 -14.11 16.75 10.58
CA GLY A 136 -13.62 17.82 9.72
C GLY A 136 -14.59 18.28 8.62
N PRO A 137 -15.15 17.37 7.81
CA PRO A 137 -16.07 17.75 6.74
C PRO A 137 -17.29 18.55 7.21
N ALA A 138 -17.88 18.17 8.36
CA ALA A 138 -19.00 18.87 8.95
C ALA A 138 -18.58 20.18 9.63
N ARG A 139 -17.49 20.14 10.41
CA ARG A 139 -16.93 21.30 11.09
C ARG A 139 -16.59 22.42 10.10
N ASP A 140 -15.98 22.05 8.97
CA ASP A 140 -15.51 22.99 7.95
C ASP A 140 -16.64 23.34 6.93
N GLY A 141 -17.83 22.73 7.08
CA GLY A 141 -19.05 23.11 6.36
C GLY A 141 -19.13 22.70 4.88
N PHE A 142 -18.29 21.78 4.40
CA PHE A 142 -18.28 21.36 2.99
C PHE A 142 -18.86 19.96 2.74
N ALA A 143 -19.11 19.15 3.78
CA ALA A 143 -19.74 17.83 3.66
C ALA A 143 -20.42 17.40 4.96
N VAL A 144 -21.05 16.22 4.94
CA VAL A 144 -21.65 15.60 6.13
C VAL A 144 -20.56 14.89 6.97
N PRO A 145 -20.76 14.73 8.29
CA PRO A 145 -19.84 13.96 9.12
C PRO A 145 -19.81 12.49 8.68
N TRP A 146 -18.73 11.82 8.96
CA TRP A 146 -18.67 10.38 8.79
C TRP A 146 -19.67 9.69 9.75
N PRO A 147 -20.35 8.61 9.31
CA PRO A 147 -21.32 7.89 10.14
C PRO A 147 -20.66 6.98 11.19
N ILE A 148 -19.35 7.09 11.38
CA ILE A 148 -18.54 6.36 12.36
C ILE A 148 -17.61 7.33 13.07
N THR A 149 -17.21 6.98 14.29
CA THR A 149 -16.26 7.74 15.11
C THR A 149 -14.89 7.08 15.14
N TYR A 150 -13.86 7.85 15.52
CA TYR A 150 -12.53 7.28 15.75
C TYR A 150 -12.57 6.14 16.78
N LYS A 151 -13.33 6.27 17.87
CA LYS A 151 -13.46 5.26 18.91
C LYS A 151 -13.99 3.91 18.41
N GLU A 152 -14.89 3.93 17.44
CA GLU A 152 -15.44 2.72 16.84
C GLU A 152 -14.46 2.03 15.91
N ILE A 153 -13.61 2.80 15.20
CA ILE A 153 -12.63 2.26 14.23
C ILE A 153 -11.28 1.91 14.88
N ASP A 154 -10.94 2.47 16.03
CA ASP A 154 -9.65 2.30 16.70
C ASP A 154 -9.21 0.83 16.89
N PRO A 155 -10.07 -0.12 17.34
CA PRO A 155 -9.68 -1.53 17.44
C PRO A 155 -9.31 -2.15 16.09
N TRP A 156 -9.96 -1.71 15.01
CA TRP A 156 -9.69 -2.19 13.66
C TRP A 156 -8.39 -1.64 13.10
N TYR A 157 -8.02 -0.40 13.43
CA TYR A 157 -6.69 0.13 13.14
C TYR A 157 -5.62 -0.74 13.80
N SER A 158 -5.76 -1.05 15.08
CA SER A 158 -4.81 -1.90 15.80
C SER A 158 -4.70 -3.30 15.19
N TYR A 159 -5.84 -3.89 14.81
CA TYR A 159 -5.88 -5.19 14.13
C TYR A 159 -5.12 -5.18 12.79
N VAL A 160 -5.37 -4.16 11.97
CA VAL A 160 -4.70 -4.01 10.66
C VAL A 160 -3.21 -3.72 10.83
N GLU A 161 -2.83 -2.86 11.77
CA GLU A 161 -1.43 -2.52 12.05
C GLU A 161 -0.64 -3.75 12.51
N HIS A 162 -1.24 -4.54 13.40
CA HIS A 162 -0.64 -5.79 13.87
C HIS A 162 -0.38 -6.76 12.71
N PHE A 163 -1.38 -7.00 11.87
CA PHE A 163 -1.30 -7.95 10.76
C PHE A 163 -0.39 -7.46 9.63
N ALA A 164 -0.48 -6.18 9.28
CA ALA A 164 0.32 -5.58 8.20
C ALA A 164 1.79 -5.39 8.60
N GLY A 165 2.06 -5.22 9.89
CA GLY A 165 3.37 -4.90 10.42
C GLY A 165 3.74 -3.44 10.18
N ILE A 166 3.05 -2.54 10.88
CA ILE A 166 3.35 -1.11 10.81
C ILE A 166 4.44 -0.78 11.83
N SER A 167 5.50 -0.13 11.37
CA SER A 167 6.56 0.42 12.23
C SER A 167 6.30 1.88 12.54
N GLY A 168 6.59 2.32 13.75
CA GLY A 168 6.40 3.71 14.16
C GLY A 168 6.59 3.93 15.66
N ASN A 169 6.56 5.19 16.07
CA ASN A 169 6.57 5.59 17.47
C ASN A 169 5.16 5.87 17.99
N LYS A 170 5.00 5.70 19.31
CA LYS A 170 3.89 6.26 20.05
C LYS A 170 4.29 7.66 20.50
N ASP A 171 3.76 8.66 19.81
CA ASP A 171 4.16 10.06 19.96
C ASP A 171 3.21 10.86 20.85
N GLY A 172 2.05 10.29 21.23
CA GLY A 172 1.05 10.92 22.11
C GLY A 172 0.39 12.15 21.51
N LEU A 173 0.20 12.19 20.20
CA LEU A 173 -0.39 13.33 19.50
C LEU A 173 -1.88 13.09 19.21
N ASP A 174 -2.76 13.98 19.69
CA ASP A 174 -4.22 13.86 19.45
C ASP A 174 -4.59 13.87 17.96
N SER A 175 -3.86 14.64 17.16
CA SER A 175 -4.04 14.70 15.70
C SER A 175 -3.49 13.50 14.95
N LEU A 176 -2.71 12.65 15.61
CA LEU A 176 -2.11 11.45 15.05
C LEU A 176 -2.11 10.33 16.09
N PRO A 177 -3.24 9.68 16.34
CA PRO A 177 -3.40 8.69 17.40
C PRO A 177 -2.38 7.56 17.33
N ASP A 178 -1.96 7.08 18.47
CA ASP A 178 -1.03 5.97 18.59
C ASP A 178 -1.69 4.63 18.28
N GLY A 179 -0.87 3.66 17.87
CA GLY A 179 -1.32 2.33 17.44
C GLY A 179 -0.49 1.16 17.94
N ASP A 180 -0.71 -0.01 17.33
CA ASP A 180 0.08 -1.22 17.58
C ASP A 180 1.25 -1.31 16.59
N PHE A 181 2.34 -0.63 16.93
CA PHE A 181 3.49 -0.52 16.04
C PHE A 181 4.60 -1.53 16.37
N LEU A 182 5.33 -1.92 15.34
CA LEU A 182 6.69 -2.44 15.43
C LEU A 182 7.65 -1.31 15.79
N PRO A 183 8.85 -1.60 16.28
CA PRO A 183 9.87 -0.59 16.53
C PRO A 183 10.05 0.33 15.31
N PRO A 184 10.23 1.63 15.51
CA PRO A 184 10.36 2.59 14.42
C PRO A 184 11.67 2.40 13.66
N MET A 185 11.71 2.89 12.42
CA MET A 185 12.99 3.16 11.76
C MET A 185 13.68 4.32 12.47
N GLU A 186 15.02 4.35 12.43
CA GLU A 186 15.76 5.45 13.01
C GLU A 186 15.75 6.70 12.13
N LEU A 187 15.64 7.86 12.76
CA LEU A 187 15.92 9.13 12.12
C LEU A 187 17.41 9.22 11.73
N THR A 188 17.69 9.80 10.59
CA THR A 188 19.05 10.13 10.16
C THR A 188 19.69 11.19 11.09
N CYS A 189 21.00 11.36 11.01
CA CYS A 189 21.69 12.38 11.82
C CYS A 189 21.17 13.80 11.55
N VAL A 190 20.80 14.11 10.32
CA VAL A 190 20.22 15.41 9.95
C VAL A 190 18.81 15.58 10.53
N GLU A 191 17.97 14.55 10.45
CA GLU A 191 16.62 14.57 11.02
C GLU A 191 16.66 14.67 12.55
N LYS A 192 17.57 13.96 13.22
CA LYS A 192 17.78 14.07 14.68
C LYS A 192 18.20 15.49 15.08
N TYR A 193 19.08 16.10 14.30
CA TYR A 193 19.47 17.51 14.53
C TYR A 193 18.28 18.45 14.32
N PHE A 194 17.55 18.30 13.23
CA PHE A 194 16.36 19.12 12.94
C PHE A 194 15.27 18.95 14.02
N GLN A 195 15.01 17.73 14.46
CA GLN A 195 14.08 17.45 15.55
C GLN A 195 14.46 18.19 16.84
N LYS A 196 15.74 18.18 17.19
CA LYS A 196 16.27 18.87 18.36
C LYS A 196 16.04 20.39 18.26
N GLU A 197 16.36 20.99 17.11
CA GLU A 197 16.19 22.42 16.89
C GLU A 197 14.71 22.85 16.85
N MET A 198 13.86 22.05 16.22
CA MET A 198 12.42 22.28 16.22
C MET A 198 11.84 22.26 17.64
N LYS A 199 12.21 21.26 18.45
CA LYS A 199 11.78 21.17 19.86
C LYS A 199 12.28 22.38 20.70
N ARG A 200 13.47 22.91 20.39
CA ARG A 200 14.03 24.07 21.07
C ARG A 200 13.29 25.36 20.71
N LEU A 201 12.87 25.51 19.45
CA LEU A 201 12.28 26.75 18.93
C LEU A 201 10.75 26.80 19.08
N TYR A 202 10.09 25.66 19.07
CA TYR A 202 8.62 25.57 19.01
C TYR A 202 8.11 24.52 20.00
N ALA A 203 7.24 24.94 20.90
CA ALA A 203 6.66 24.04 21.91
C ALA A 203 5.58 23.08 21.31
N ASP A 204 4.93 23.52 20.25
CA ASP A 204 3.76 22.89 19.63
C ASP A 204 4.06 22.23 18.26
N ARG A 205 5.34 22.13 17.90
CA ARG A 205 5.78 21.50 16.65
C ARG A 205 6.57 20.22 16.92
N HIS A 206 6.19 19.17 16.25
CA HIS A 206 6.77 17.85 16.44
C HIS A 206 7.38 17.36 15.12
N VAL A 207 8.62 16.89 15.19
CA VAL A 207 9.27 16.12 14.11
C VAL A 207 9.31 14.68 14.57
N ILE A 208 8.56 13.82 13.88
CA ILE A 208 8.40 12.41 14.23
C ILE A 208 8.87 11.53 13.10
N ILE A 209 9.19 10.27 13.41
CA ILE A 209 9.45 9.27 12.38
C ILE A 209 8.13 8.89 11.68
N GLY A 210 8.18 8.67 10.36
CA GLY A 210 7.02 8.20 9.60
C GLY A 210 6.54 6.83 10.06
N ARG A 211 5.21 6.65 10.11
CA ARG A 211 4.58 5.34 10.35
C ARG A 211 4.48 4.62 9.02
N CYS A 212 5.12 3.48 8.89
CA CYS A 212 5.29 2.80 7.62
C CYS A 212 5.00 1.30 7.72
N ALA A 213 4.40 0.75 6.68
CA ALA A 213 4.14 -0.69 6.57
C ALA A 213 5.41 -1.47 6.22
N HIS A 214 6.47 -1.30 7.00
CA HIS A 214 7.75 -2.00 6.85
C HIS A 214 8.06 -2.83 8.10
N LEU A 215 8.41 -4.09 7.89
CA LEU A 215 8.77 -5.01 8.98
C LEU A 215 10.17 -4.69 9.50
N THR A 216 10.26 -3.83 10.49
CA THR A 216 11.52 -3.55 11.20
C THR A 216 11.89 -4.71 12.11
N GLU A 217 10.88 -5.31 12.78
CA GLU A 217 11.02 -6.49 13.63
C GLU A 217 9.79 -7.40 13.41
N PRO A 218 9.90 -8.44 12.54
CA PRO A 218 8.78 -9.33 12.26
C PRO A 218 8.30 -10.08 13.51
N ARG A 219 6.99 -10.13 13.72
CA ARG A 219 6.33 -11.00 14.69
C ARG A 219 6.02 -12.36 14.06
N ASP A 220 5.66 -13.37 14.85
CA ASP A 220 5.33 -14.72 14.37
C ASP A 220 4.29 -14.73 13.25
N ILE A 221 3.29 -13.87 13.34
CA ILE A 221 2.28 -13.74 12.29
C ILE A 221 2.87 -13.36 10.93
N HIS A 222 3.89 -12.52 10.91
CA HIS A 222 4.55 -12.11 9.67
C HIS A 222 5.44 -13.22 9.12
N ILE A 223 6.12 -13.95 10.00
CA ILE A 223 6.95 -15.13 9.64
C ILE A 223 6.07 -16.22 9.03
N GLN A 224 4.89 -16.49 9.62
CA GLN A 224 3.91 -17.44 9.08
C GLN A 224 3.39 -17.05 7.69
N GLN A 225 3.35 -15.76 7.38
CA GLN A 225 3.05 -15.25 6.03
C GLN A 225 4.23 -15.38 5.05
N GLY A 226 5.38 -15.89 5.48
CA GLY A 226 6.61 -15.93 4.66
C GLY A 226 7.29 -14.58 4.48
N ARG A 227 6.98 -13.58 5.30
CA ARG A 227 7.53 -12.23 5.24
C ARG A 227 8.74 -12.08 6.18
N GLY A 228 9.76 -11.39 5.70
CA GLY A 228 10.99 -11.14 6.44
C GLY A 228 11.22 -9.66 6.75
N THR A 229 12.29 -9.40 7.51
CA THR A 229 12.70 -8.05 7.91
C THR A 229 12.98 -7.15 6.71
N CYS A 230 12.58 -5.88 6.81
CA CYS A 230 12.94 -4.85 5.84
C CYS A 230 14.45 -4.57 5.90
N LEU A 231 15.14 -4.80 4.78
CA LEU A 231 16.59 -4.60 4.66
C LEU A 231 17.00 -3.17 4.29
N GLY A 232 16.07 -2.21 4.30
CA GLY A 232 16.38 -0.82 3.99
C GLY A 232 16.86 -0.55 2.56
N ARG A 233 16.53 -1.43 1.59
CA ARG A 233 17.04 -1.37 0.21
C ARG A 233 16.60 -0.16 -0.59
N ASN A 234 15.54 0.52 -0.17
CA ASN A 234 14.90 1.65 -0.87
C ASN A 234 14.44 1.31 -2.32
N LEU A 235 14.12 0.05 -2.59
CA LEU A 235 13.69 -0.47 -3.90
C LEU A 235 12.25 -0.98 -3.87
N CYS A 236 11.42 -0.42 -2.99
CA CYS A 236 10.07 -0.93 -2.73
C CYS A 236 9.13 -0.89 -3.94
N GLN A 237 9.32 0.06 -4.87
CA GLN A 237 8.51 0.19 -6.09
C GLN A 237 8.71 -0.98 -7.07
N ARG A 238 9.82 -1.70 -6.96
CA ARG A 238 10.16 -2.85 -7.82
C ARG A 238 9.53 -4.17 -7.37
N GLY A 239 8.77 -4.15 -6.28
CA GLY A 239 8.39 -5.33 -5.51
C GLY A 239 9.47 -5.70 -4.48
N CYS A 240 9.06 -6.27 -3.35
CA CYS A 240 9.99 -6.69 -2.31
C CYS A 240 10.02 -8.22 -2.22
N PRO A 241 11.10 -8.90 -2.65
CA PRO A 241 11.16 -10.36 -2.62
C PRO A 241 11.19 -10.93 -1.20
N TYR A 242 11.50 -10.09 -0.21
CA TYR A 242 11.53 -10.49 1.20
C TYR A 242 10.21 -10.27 1.93
N GLY A 243 9.17 -9.75 1.26
CA GLY A 243 7.93 -9.37 1.94
C GLY A 243 8.12 -8.33 3.05
N GLY A 244 9.23 -7.57 3.01
CA GLY A 244 9.58 -6.60 4.05
C GLY A 244 8.62 -5.40 4.15
N TYR A 245 7.77 -5.14 3.14
CA TYR A 245 6.64 -4.25 3.24
C TYR A 245 5.32 -5.00 3.00
N PHE A 246 4.22 -4.44 3.49
CA PHE A 246 2.89 -5.02 3.29
C PHE A 246 2.41 -4.83 1.84
N SER A 247 2.04 -5.94 1.20
CA SER A 247 1.25 -5.98 -0.04
C SER A 247 0.23 -7.10 0.05
N ALA A 248 -0.84 -7.03 -0.73
CA ALA A 248 -1.83 -8.12 -0.76
C ALA A 248 -1.20 -9.45 -1.20
N ASN A 249 -0.26 -9.40 -2.15
CA ASN A 249 0.45 -10.58 -2.66
C ASN A 249 1.33 -11.29 -1.62
N SER A 250 1.85 -10.56 -0.64
CA SER A 250 2.74 -11.13 0.38
C SER A 250 2.02 -11.50 1.68
N SER A 251 0.70 -11.27 1.79
CA SER A 251 0.02 -11.39 3.08
C SER A 251 -1.46 -11.78 3.03
N THR A 252 -2.33 -11.11 2.27
CA THR A 252 -3.78 -11.35 2.29
C THR A 252 -4.30 -12.24 1.15
N LEU A 253 -3.45 -12.63 0.18
CA LEU A 253 -3.83 -13.46 -0.97
C LEU A 253 -3.18 -14.84 -0.97
#